data_8639b593f71363cb6312242da92480bb
#
_entry.id   8639b593f71363cb6312242da92480bb
#
_cell.length_a   1.000
_cell.length_b   1.000
_cell.length_c   1.000
_cell.angle_alpha   90.00
_cell.angle_beta   90.00
_cell.angle_gamma   90.00
#
_symmetry.space_group_name_H-M   'P 1'
#
loop_
_entity.id
_entity.type
_entity.pdbx_description
1 polymer ?
#
loop_
_entity_poly.entity_id
_entity_poly.type
_entity_poly.pdbx_seq_one_letter_code
_entity_poly.pdbx_strand_id
1 'polypeptide(L)'
;MIYIIDHQDSFTWNVVHQFAEFEEVYCSDYFNLNLKLLKKSDVIVFSPGPGSPKDYPETSKVYKLFKGKKKIIGICLGFQLILFNEGGIIKQQNNIYHGYQSKVKVNNKSKIFKKNKIFNIGRYHSLKLHEPFKSIILK
;
A
#
# COMPACT_ATOMS: atom_id res chain seq x y z
N MET A 1 9.07 13.26 8.56
CA MET A 1 7.93 13.64 7.67
C MET A 1 7.48 12.47 6.83
N ILE A 2 6.16 12.29 6.69
CA ILE A 2 5.53 11.25 5.89
C ILE A 2 4.94 11.87 4.63
N TYR A 3 5.19 11.27 3.47
CA TYR A 3 4.60 11.69 2.20
C TYR A 3 3.56 10.67 1.76
N ILE A 4 2.31 11.09 1.58
CA ILE A 4 1.22 10.25 1.11
C ILE A 4 0.91 10.58 -0.34
N ILE A 5 0.91 9.57 -1.20
CA ILE A 5 0.44 9.68 -2.59
C ILE A 5 -1.02 9.26 -2.62
N ASP A 6 -1.89 10.22 -2.95
CA ASP A 6 -3.33 10.00 -3.07
C ASP A 6 -3.69 9.45 -4.45
N HIS A 7 -4.28 8.27 -4.48
CA HIS A 7 -4.84 7.65 -5.68
C HIS A 7 -6.34 7.92 -5.83
N GLN A 8 -6.81 9.02 -5.22
CA GLN A 8 -8.21 9.49 -5.29
C GLN A 8 -9.22 8.50 -4.72
N ASP A 9 -8.90 7.94 -3.57
CA ASP A 9 -9.82 7.13 -2.78
C ASP A 9 -10.52 7.97 -1.71
N SER A 10 -11.79 7.73 -1.48
CA SER A 10 -12.56 8.41 -0.44
C SER A 10 -12.00 8.19 0.97
N PHE A 11 -11.22 7.13 1.18
CA PHE A 11 -10.61 6.79 2.45
C PHE A 11 -9.22 7.42 2.66
N THR A 12 -8.64 8.06 1.64
CA THR A 12 -7.27 8.61 1.74
C THR A 12 -7.13 9.59 2.91
N TRP A 13 -8.11 10.45 3.14
CA TRP A 13 -8.04 11.42 4.25
C TRP A 13 -8.10 10.75 5.63
N ASN A 14 -8.77 9.61 5.77
CA ASN A 14 -8.68 8.84 7.01
C ASN A 14 -7.26 8.30 7.23
N VAL A 15 -6.58 7.88 6.17
CA VAL A 15 -5.17 7.47 6.23
C VAL A 15 -4.28 8.65 6.61
N VAL A 16 -4.50 9.83 5.99
CA VAL A 16 -3.77 11.07 6.32
C VAL A 16 -3.90 11.40 7.80
N HIS A 17 -5.11 11.40 8.34
CA HIS A 17 -5.36 11.70 9.76
C HIS A 17 -4.66 10.70 10.69
N GLN A 18 -4.72 9.40 10.38
CA GLN A 18 -4.04 8.37 11.19
C GLN A 18 -2.52 8.57 11.22
N PHE A 19 -1.90 8.90 10.09
CA PHE A 19 -0.45 9.15 10.05
C PHE A 19 -0.06 10.48 10.70
N ALA A 20 -0.94 11.49 10.63
CA ALA A 20 -0.71 12.79 11.24
C ALA A 20 -0.65 12.76 12.79
N GLU A 21 -1.19 11.70 13.42
CA GLU A 21 -1.02 11.48 14.86
C GLU A 21 0.44 11.15 15.25
N PHE A 22 1.28 10.75 14.30
CA PHE A 22 2.65 10.34 14.57
C PHE A 22 3.70 11.33 14.06
N GLU A 23 3.45 11.96 12.92
CA GLU A 23 4.40 12.88 12.28
C GLU A 23 3.72 13.84 11.30
N GLU A 24 4.46 14.88 10.90
CA GLU A 24 4.05 15.78 9.83
C GLU A 24 3.78 15.00 8.54
N VAL A 25 2.61 15.21 7.95
CA VAL A 25 2.15 14.56 6.74
C VAL A 25 2.00 15.57 5.61
N TYR A 26 2.55 15.24 4.46
CA TYR A 26 2.23 15.91 3.20
C TYR A 26 1.51 14.94 2.28
N CYS A 27 0.37 15.35 1.74
CA CYS A 27 -0.42 14.56 0.81
C CYS A 27 -0.53 15.26 -0.54
N SER A 28 -0.37 14.53 -1.62
CA SER A 28 -0.62 15.05 -2.98
C SER A 28 -1.20 13.97 -3.88
N ASP A 29 -1.93 14.40 -4.90
CA ASP A 29 -2.41 13.50 -5.95
C ASP A 29 -1.27 12.80 -6.67
N TYR A 30 -1.53 11.55 -7.11
CA TYR A 30 -0.56 10.72 -7.82
C TYR A 30 -0.04 11.33 -9.14
N PHE A 31 -0.78 12.27 -9.74
CA PHE A 31 -0.41 12.97 -10.96
C PHE A 31 0.24 14.34 -10.71
N ASN A 32 0.27 14.82 -9.45
CA ASN A 32 0.86 16.11 -9.06
C ASN A 32 1.86 15.93 -7.92
N LEU A 33 2.92 15.19 -8.17
CA LEU A 33 3.89 14.80 -7.17
C LEU A 33 4.94 15.89 -6.90
N ASN A 34 5.18 16.21 -5.64
CA ASN A 34 6.26 17.09 -5.23
C ASN A 34 7.55 16.31 -4.96
N LEU A 35 8.43 16.22 -5.98
CA LEU A 35 9.68 15.46 -5.89
C LEU A 35 10.65 15.99 -4.81
N LYS A 36 10.62 17.30 -4.49
CA LYS A 36 11.46 17.85 -3.42
C LYS A 36 11.02 17.31 -2.06
N LEU A 37 9.73 17.30 -1.78
CA LEU A 37 9.17 16.76 -0.55
C LEU A 37 9.27 15.22 -0.49
N LEU A 38 9.08 14.52 -1.61
CA LEU A 38 9.34 13.09 -1.70
C LEU A 38 10.78 12.74 -1.30
N LYS A 39 11.77 13.53 -1.78
CA LYS A 39 13.17 13.32 -1.40
C LYS A 39 13.44 13.60 0.08
N LYS A 40 12.75 14.56 0.68
CA LYS A 40 12.89 14.91 2.11
C LYS A 40 12.17 13.96 3.06
N SER A 41 11.11 13.29 2.60
CA SER A 41 10.32 12.40 3.46
C SER A 41 11.12 11.17 3.92
N ASP A 42 10.81 10.65 5.09
CA ASP A 42 11.38 9.42 5.64
C ASP A 42 10.56 8.19 5.24
N VAL A 43 9.26 8.41 5.09
CA VAL A 43 8.27 7.39 4.74
C VAL A 43 7.44 7.88 3.56
N ILE A 44 7.18 6.99 2.61
CA ILE A 44 6.25 7.21 1.50
C ILE A 44 5.09 6.23 1.66
N VAL A 45 3.88 6.73 1.62
CA VAL A 45 2.66 5.93 1.72
C VAL A 45 1.91 5.99 0.40
N PHE A 46 1.59 4.83 -0.16
CA PHE A 46 0.70 4.70 -1.30
C PHE A 46 -0.70 4.41 -0.77
N SER A 47 -1.64 5.30 -1.04
CA SER A 47 -3.02 5.20 -0.54
C SER A 47 -3.80 4.06 -1.19
N PRO A 48 -4.99 3.73 -0.67
CA PRO A 48 -6.01 3.05 -1.45
C PRO A 48 -6.33 3.81 -2.74
N GLY A 49 -7.02 3.17 -3.67
CA GLY A 49 -7.44 3.80 -4.92
C GLY A 49 -8.26 2.88 -5.80
N PRO A 50 -8.97 3.41 -6.79
CA PRO A 50 -9.68 2.64 -7.80
C PRO A 50 -8.72 2.01 -8.82
N GLY A 51 -9.25 1.17 -9.69
CA GLY A 51 -8.51 0.58 -10.81
C GLY A 51 -7.48 -0.46 -10.43
N SER A 52 -6.36 -0.45 -11.10
CA SER A 52 -5.28 -1.43 -10.99
C SER A 52 -3.90 -0.75 -10.95
N PRO A 53 -2.84 -1.47 -10.52
CA PRO A 53 -1.48 -0.92 -10.53
C PRO A 53 -0.99 -0.37 -11.87
N LYS A 54 -1.51 -0.86 -12.99
CA LYS A 54 -1.11 -0.42 -14.34
C LYS A 54 -1.58 1.02 -14.65
N ASP A 55 -2.62 1.47 -13.95
CA ASP A 55 -3.22 2.80 -14.16
C ASP A 55 -2.40 3.92 -13.50
N TYR A 56 -1.36 3.55 -12.71
CA TYR A 56 -0.55 4.49 -11.92
C TYR A 56 0.96 4.40 -12.23
N PRO A 57 1.37 4.71 -13.47
CA PRO A 57 2.78 4.63 -13.87
C PRO A 57 3.67 5.60 -13.09
N GLU A 58 3.16 6.78 -12.68
CA GLU A 58 3.94 7.76 -11.92
C GLU A 58 4.26 7.24 -10.51
N THR A 59 3.31 6.60 -9.82
CA THR A 59 3.59 5.95 -8.53
C THR A 59 4.57 4.80 -8.68
N SER A 60 4.49 4.05 -9.78
CA SER A 60 5.47 2.99 -10.09
C SER A 60 6.88 3.55 -10.29
N LYS A 61 7.03 4.73 -10.91
CA LYS A 61 8.33 5.44 -11.00
C LYS A 61 8.84 5.84 -9.61
N VAL A 62 7.97 6.39 -8.76
CA VAL A 62 8.33 6.73 -7.36
C VAL A 62 8.80 5.48 -6.61
N TYR A 63 8.07 4.37 -6.72
CA TYR A 63 8.48 3.12 -6.08
C TYR A 63 9.89 2.71 -6.51
N LYS A 64 10.15 2.65 -7.81
CA LYS A 64 11.47 2.26 -8.35
C LYS A 64 12.60 3.20 -7.92
N LEU A 65 12.32 4.50 -7.81
CA LEU A 65 13.31 5.50 -7.41
C LEU A 65 13.70 5.39 -5.92
N PHE A 66 12.74 5.06 -5.05
CA PHE A 66 12.93 5.10 -3.60
C PHE A 66 12.99 3.73 -2.92
N LYS A 67 12.68 2.65 -3.63
CA LYS A 67 12.78 1.29 -3.11
C LYS A 67 14.20 1.02 -2.60
N GLY A 68 14.31 0.46 -1.37
CA GLY A 68 15.57 0.22 -0.70
C GLY A 68 16.26 1.46 -0.10
N LYS A 69 15.75 2.67 -0.39
CA LYS A 69 16.29 3.94 0.13
C LYS A 69 15.38 4.57 1.20
N LYS A 70 14.09 4.32 1.13
CA LYS A 70 13.07 4.86 2.04
C LYS A 70 12.13 3.75 2.51
N LYS A 71 11.46 3.99 3.62
CA LYS A 71 10.34 3.14 4.06
C LYS A 71 9.14 3.41 3.15
N ILE A 72 8.60 2.37 2.53
CA ILE A 72 7.42 2.48 1.67
C ILE A 72 6.33 1.60 2.25
N ILE A 73 5.15 2.17 2.43
CA ILE A 73 3.94 1.51 2.93
C ILE A 73 2.90 1.55 1.82
N GLY A 74 2.26 0.43 1.54
CA GLY A 74 1.15 0.38 0.60
C GLY A 74 -0.13 -0.10 1.28
N ILE A 75 -1.24 0.58 1.02
CA ILE A 75 -2.57 0.26 1.56
C ILE A 75 -3.49 -0.10 0.39
N CYS A 76 -4.09 -1.29 0.41
CA CYS A 76 -4.98 -1.80 -0.63
C CYS A 76 -4.34 -1.72 -2.03
N LEU A 77 -4.76 -0.80 -2.89
CA LEU A 77 -4.15 -0.53 -4.20
C LEU A 77 -2.65 -0.25 -4.07
N GLY A 78 -2.24 0.57 -3.09
CA GLY A 78 -0.83 0.88 -2.84
C GLY A 78 0.00 -0.37 -2.54
N PHE A 79 -0.55 -1.34 -1.81
CA PHE A 79 0.10 -2.63 -1.60
C PHE A 79 0.20 -3.45 -2.91
N GLN A 80 -0.85 -3.45 -3.70
CA GLN A 80 -0.84 -4.10 -5.02
C GLN A 80 0.19 -3.46 -5.97
N LEU A 81 0.36 -2.13 -5.91
CA LEU A 81 1.40 -1.40 -6.65
C LEU A 81 2.81 -1.87 -6.28
N ILE A 82 3.07 -2.06 -5.00
CA ILE A 82 4.35 -2.60 -4.53
C ILE A 82 4.57 -4.00 -5.11
N LEU A 83 3.59 -4.89 -4.94
CA LEU A 83 3.68 -6.27 -5.44
C LEU A 83 3.86 -6.33 -6.95
N PHE A 84 3.12 -5.52 -7.70
CA PHE A 84 3.21 -5.42 -9.15
C PHE A 84 4.62 -4.99 -9.61
N ASN A 85 5.20 -3.99 -8.96
CA ASN A 85 6.55 -3.53 -9.28
C ASN A 85 7.66 -4.52 -8.87
N GLU A 86 7.36 -5.45 -7.96
CA GLU A 86 8.22 -6.59 -7.61
C GLU A 86 8.03 -7.81 -8.53
N GLY A 87 7.27 -7.66 -9.62
CA GLY A 87 7.02 -8.73 -10.58
C GLY A 87 5.81 -9.59 -10.25
N GLY A 88 5.02 -9.21 -9.26
CA GLY A 88 3.76 -9.88 -8.92
C GLY A 88 2.69 -9.68 -9.98
N ILE A 89 1.91 -10.72 -10.24
CA ILE A 89 0.77 -10.66 -11.16
C ILE A 89 -0.48 -10.38 -10.35
N ILE A 90 -1.08 -9.22 -10.59
CA ILE A 90 -2.35 -8.83 -9.97
C ILE A 90 -3.50 -9.27 -10.87
N LYS A 91 -4.43 -10.03 -10.33
CA LYS A 91 -5.59 -10.58 -11.05
C LYS A 91 -6.88 -10.27 -10.33
N GLN A 92 -7.97 -10.21 -11.08
CA GLN A 92 -9.31 -10.17 -10.51
C GLN A 92 -9.58 -11.47 -9.74
N GLN A 93 -10.21 -11.36 -8.58
CA GLN A 93 -10.68 -12.53 -7.85
C GLN A 93 -12.09 -12.91 -8.31
N ASN A 94 -12.40 -14.23 -8.18
CA ASN A 94 -13.72 -14.72 -8.54
C ASN A 94 -14.81 -14.17 -7.61
N ASN A 95 -14.47 -13.96 -6.33
CA ASN A 95 -15.38 -13.38 -5.35
C ASN A 95 -14.95 -11.94 -5.03
N ILE A 96 -15.84 -11.00 -5.25
CA ILE A 96 -15.63 -9.59 -4.90
C ILE A 96 -16.03 -9.42 -3.43
N TYR A 97 -15.14 -8.84 -2.65
CA TYR A 97 -15.36 -8.57 -1.23
C TYR A 97 -15.56 -7.06 -1.01
N HIS A 98 -16.77 -6.67 -0.67
CA HIS A 98 -17.11 -5.30 -0.28
C HIS A 98 -17.78 -5.33 1.09
N GLY A 99 -17.08 -4.89 2.14
CA GLY A 99 -17.59 -4.86 3.50
C GLY A 99 -17.63 -6.22 4.23
N TYR A 100 -16.90 -7.22 3.74
CA TYR A 100 -16.84 -8.53 4.42
C TYR A 100 -15.78 -8.53 5.51
N GLN A 101 -16.12 -9.09 6.67
CA GLN A 101 -15.13 -9.41 7.69
C GLN A 101 -14.52 -10.78 7.43
N SER A 102 -13.20 -10.86 7.58
CA SER A 102 -12.44 -12.10 7.49
C SER A 102 -11.49 -12.22 8.68
N LYS A 103 -11.26 -13.46 9.12
CA LYS A 103 -10.25 -13.74 10.14
C LYS A 103 -8.90 -13.98 9.49
N VAL A 104 -7.88 -13.25 9.92
CA VAL A 104 -6.49 -13.43 9.48
C VAL A 104 -5.66 -13.89 10.66
N LYS A 105 -4.91 -14.98 10.48
CA LYS A 105 -4.00 -15.53 11.47
C LYS A 105 -2.55 -15.20 11.11
N VAL A 106 -1.78 -14.73 12.07
CA VAL A 106 -0.34 -14.51 11.90
C VAL A 106 0.38 -15.86 11.92
N ASN A 107 0.84 -16.34 10.78
CA ASN A 107 1.46 -17.66 10.65
C ASN A 107 2.94 -17.67 11.02
N ASN A 108 3.69 -16.62 10.65
CA ASN A 108 5.13 -16.54 10.81
C ASN A 108 5.55 -15.58 11.93
N LYS A 109 6.82 -15.65 12.32
CA LYS A 109 7.40 -14.64 13.22
C LYS A 109 7.31 -13.26 12.55
N SER A 110 6.72 -12.30 13.23
CA SER A 110 6.64 -10.90 12.84
C SER A 110 7.27 -10.04 13.93
N LYS A 111 7.92 -8.95 13.57
CA LYS A 111 8.41 -7.94 14.52
C LYS A 111 7.27 -7.12 15.14
N ILE A 112 6.10 -7.11 14.47
CA ILE A 112 4.95 -6.27 14.83
C ILE A 112 3.87 -7.10 15.52
N PHE A 113 3.60 -8.31 15.03
CA PHE A 113 2.49 -9.14 15.48
C PHE A 113 2.96 -10.43 16.13
N LYS A 114 2.32 -10.81 17.26
CA LYS A 114 2.55 -12.10 17.91
C LYS A 114 2.09 -13.25 16.98
N LYS A 115 2.93 -14.30 16.85
CA LYS A 115 2.57 -15.52 16.13
C LYS A 115 1.25 -16.09 16.66
N ASN A 116 0.44 -16.65 15.79
CA ASN A 116 -0.89 -17.21 16.05
C ASN A 116 -1.96 -16.19 16.50
N LYS A 117 -1.66 -14.88 16.57
CA LYS A 117 -2.69 -13.89 16.82
C LYS A 117 -3.68 -13.87 15.66
N ILE A 118 -4.97 -13.77 15.97
CA ILE A 118 -6.06 -13.69 15.01
C ILE A 118 -6.61 -12.27 15.05
N PHE A 119 -6.81 -11.70 13.86
CA PHE A 119 -7.45 -10.41 13.69
C PHE A 119 -8.71 -10.55 12.82
N ASN A 120 -9.73 -9.81 13.16
CA ASN A 120 -10.85 -9.56 12.24
C ASN A 120 -10.47 -8.36 11.37
N ILE A 121 -10.49 -8.54 10.07
CA ILE A 121 -10.19 -7.49 9.10
C ILE A 121 -11.37 -7.25 8.17
N GLY A 122 -11.62 -5.98 7.84
CA GLY A 122 -12.52 -5.61 6.76
C GLY A 122 -11.85 -5.82 5.40
N ARG A 123 -12.59 -6.37 4.45
CA ARG A 123 -12.12 -6.59 3.06
C ARG A 123 -12.95 -5.75 2.10
N TYR A 124 -12.24 -4.94 1.32
CA TYR A 124 -12.81 -4.07 0.28
C TYR A 124 -11.94 -4.15 -0.96
N HIS A 125 -11.87 -5.31 -1.62
CA HIS A 125 -11.04 -5.46 -2.80
C HIS A 125 -11.59 -6.49 -3.78
N SER A 126 -11.43 -6.21 -5.06
CA SER A 126 -11.76 -7.10 -6.19
C SER A 126 -10.52 -7.75 -6.82
N LEU A 127 -9.34 -7.24 -6.51
CA LEU A 127 -8.06 -7.73 -7.04
C LEU A 127 -7.26 -8.47 -5.98
N LYS A 128 -6.46 -9.44 -6.42
CA LYS A 128 -5.53 -10.19 -5.57
C LYS A 128 -4.22 -10.48 -6.30
N LEU A 129 -3.17 -10.73 -5.52
CA LEU A 129 -1.95 -11.31 -6.03
C LEU A 129 -2.19 -12.75 -6.50
N HIS A 130 -1.65 -13.10 -7.66
CA HIS A 130 -1.59 -14.49 -8.12
C HIS A 130 -0.47 -15.23 -7.40
N GLU A 131 -0.81 -16.27 -6.66
CA GLU A 131 0.16 -17.10 -5.93
C GLU A 131 0.55 -18.36 -6.73
N PRO A 132 1.77 -18.91 -6.56
CA PRO A 132 2.78 -18.47 -5.59
C PRO A 132 3.59 -17.24 -6.07
N PHE A 133 3.91 -16.35 -5.14
CA PHE A 133 4.76 -15.19 -5.40
C PHE A 133 5.85 -15.09 -4.34
N LYS A 134 7.10 -14.93 -4.76
CA LYS A 134 8.23 -14.70 -3.87
C LYS A 134 8.90 -13.38 -4.22
N SER A 135 9.00 -12.48 -3.26
CA SER A 135 9.79 -11.25 -3.37
C SER A 135 10.95 -11.28 -2.39
N ILE A 136 12.10 -10.79 -2.84
CA ILE A 136 13.30 -10.64 -1.99
C ILE A 136 13.15 -9.48 -1.01
N ILE A 137 12.29 -8.50 -1.33
CA ILE A 137 12.19 -7.23 -0.59
C ILE A 137 11.06 -7.24 0.42
N LEU A 138 10.01 -8.01 0.19
CA LEU A 138 8.88 -8.16 1.11
C LEU A 138 9.22 -9.22 2.16
N LYS A 139 9.90 -8.82 3.22
CA LYS A 139 10.27 -9.66 4.36
C LYS A 139 9.38 -9.40 5.56
#